data_5720bff19731aa0b75948f297a8a8306
#
_entry.id   5720bff19731aa0b75948f297a8a8306
#
_cell.length_a   1.000
_cell.length_b   1.000
_cell.length_c   1.000
_cell.angle_alpha   90.00
_cell.angle_beta   90.00
_cell.angle_gamma   90.00
#
_symmetry.space_group_name_H-M   'P 1'
#
loop_
_entity.id
_entity.type
_entity.pdbx_description
1 polymer ?
#
loop_
_entity_poly.entity_id
_entity_poly.type
_entity_poly.pdbx_seq_one_letter_code
_entity_poly.pdbx_strand_id
1 'polypeptide(L)'
;MIEKKEETGEDIRNSVLTLILSRRSYRGKYKPDKVPREHLKAIMEAGLAAPSGCNKQTTSLIAVDDPKVLAKLLAAIDPPVAATAPAMICVLTQRINAYRDRCYATQDYAAAIENMLLAITALGYHSCWYEGHITDVDRIGDRLAKILNVPENYELVCILPVGIAETEPKPPEKRSFEERAWFNTFNRDHV
;
A
#
# COMPACT_ATOMS: atom_id res chain seq x y z
N MET A 1 -3.59 37.46 -11.52
CA MET A 1 -3.33 36.29 -12.41
C MET A 1 -2.04 35.65 -11.91
N ILE A 2 -2.14 34.45 -11.34
CA ILE A 2 -0.94 33.67 -10.96
C ILE A 2 -0.54 32.93 -12.23
N GLU A 3 0.58 33.33 -12.83
CA GLU A 3 1.18 32.58 -13.93
C GLU A 3 1.46 31.16 -13.44
N LYS A 4 0.79 30.17 -14.01
CA LYS A 4 1.17 28.77 -13.86
C LYS A 4 2.51 28.60 -14.59
N LYS A 5 3.61 28.50 -13.83
CA LYS A 5 4.88 28.07 -14.36
C LYS A 5 4.69 26.65 -14.95
N GLU A 6 4.93 26.48 -16.24
CA GLU A 6 5.00 25.14 -16.82
C GLU A 6 6.17 24.39 -16.17
N GLU A 7 5.89 23.28 -15.51
CA GLU A 7 6.93 22.42 -14.93
C GLU A 7 7.74 21.79 -16.07
N THR A 8 9.05 21.88 -15.99
CA THR A 8 9.94 21.27 -16.96
C THR A 8 9.96 19.74 -16.78
N GLY A 9 10.32 18.97 -17.80
CA GLY A 9 10.46 17.52 -17.69
C GLY A 9 11.52 17.08 -16.66
N GLU A 10 12.43 17.96 -16.27
CA GLU A 10 13.42 17.76 -15.20
C GLU A 10 12.79 17.96 -13.82
N ASP A 11 11.95 18.97 -13.65
CA ASP A 11 11.22 19.22 -12.40
C ASP A 11 10.28 18.03 -12.07
N ILE A 12 9.59 17.50 -13.08
CA ILE A 12 8.71 16.34 -12.91
C ILE A 12 9.51 15.09 -12.49
N ARG A 13 10.65 14.81 -13.13
CA ARG A 13 11.50 13.67 -12.75
C ARG A 13 12.00 13.80 -11.32
N ASN A 14 12.47 14.97 -10.93
CA ASN A 14 12.95 15.24 -9.58
C ASN A 14 11.83 15.10 -8.54
N SER A 15 10.60 15.53 -8.85
CA SER A 15 9.45 15.38 -7.95
C SER A 15 9.06 13.92 -7.72
N VAL A 16 9.05 13.08 -8.77
CA VAL A 16 8.76 11.64 -8.66
C VAL A 16 9.82 10.90 -7.85
N LEU A 17 11.11 11.14 -8.11
CA LEU A 17 12.19 10.52 -7.35
C LEU A 17 12.15 10.95 -5.88
N THR A 18 11.91 12.22 -5.61
CA THR A 18 11.76 12.76 -4.25
C THR A 18 10.59 12.07 -3.53
N LEU A 19 9.45 11.89 -4.19
CA LEU A 19 8.29 11.19 -3.65
C LEU A 19 8.65 9.74 -3.26
N ILE A 20 9.28 8.99 -4.16
CA ILE A 20 9.71 7.60 -3.92
C ILE A 20 10.66 7.52 -2.71
N LEU A 21 11.63 8.42 -2.64
CA LEU A 21 12.63 8.45 -1.57
C LEU A 21 12.06 8.96 -0.24
N SER A 22 11.00 9.76 -0.26
CA SER A 22 10.38 10.32 0.95
C SER A 22 9.36 9.38 1.61
N ARG A 23 8.78 8.42 0.87
CA ARG A 23 7.77 7.49 1.41
C ARG A 23 8.27 6.77 2.66
N ARG A 24 7.46 6.77 3.71
CA ARG A 24 7.76 6.11 5.01
C ARG A 24 6.59 5.22 5.44
N SER A 25 6.89 4.12 6.11
CA SER A 25 5.88 3.32 6.82
C SER A 25 5.53 3.98 8.13
N TYR A 26 4.23 4.21 8.37
CA TYR A 26 3.73 4.81 9.59
C TYR A 26 2.83 3.83 10.34
N ARG A 27 3.15 3.57 11.60
CA ARG A 27 2.42 2.63 12.49
C ARG A 27 1.94 3.28 13.78
N GLY A 28 2.04 4.61 13.86
CA GLY A 28 1.59 5.40 15.01
C GLY A 28 0.09 5.73 14.95
N LYS A 29 -0.30 6.70 15.75
CA LYS A 29 -1.67 7.21 15.80
C LYS A 29 -1.92 8.21 14.66
N TYR A 30 -3.11 8.15 14.10
CA TYR A 30 -3.58 9.05 13.06
C TYR A 30 -4.49 10.13 13.65
N LYS A 31 -4.47 11.33 13.07
CA LYS A 31 -5.43 12.39 13.35
C LYS A 31 -6.84 11.96 12.93
N PRO A 32 -7.91 12.50 13.55
CA PRO A 32 -9.28 12.09 13.27
C PRO A 32 -9.84 12.68 11.95
N ASP A 33 -9.02 13.39 11.19
CA ASP A 33 -9.44 14.04 9.95
C ASP A 33 -9.86 12.99 8.91
N LYS A 34 -11.05 13.14 8.35
CA LYS A 34 -11.56 12.23 7.33
C LYS A 34 -10.73 12.31 6.05
N VAL A 35 -10.53 11.17 5.42
CA VAL A 35 -9.96 11.08 4.08
C VAL A 35 -11.09 11.20 3.05
N PRO A 36 -11.12 12.21 2.17
CA PRO A 36 -12.13 12.35 1.15
C PRO A 36 -12.21 11.12 0.24
N ARG A 37 -13.41 10.73 -0.19
CA ARG A 37 -13.60 9.55 -1.06
C ARG A 37 -12.93 9.70 -2.41
N GLU A 38 -12.83 10.92 -2.95
CA GLU A 38 -12.07 11.21 -4.15
C GLU A 38 -10.58 10.89 -4.00
N HIS A 39 -9.99 11.12 -2.82
CA HIS A 39 -8.60 10.74 -2.53
C HIS A 39 -8.46 9.22 -2.39
N LEU A 40 -9.38 8.56 -1.69
CA LEU A 40 -9.40 7.09 -1.62
C LEU A 40 -9.54 6.46 -3.00
N LYS A 41 -10.39 7.03 -3.87
CA LYS A 41 -10.55 6.60 -5.26
C LYS A 41 -9.23 6.76 -6.04
N ALA A 42 -8.60 7.92 -5.97
CA ALA A 42 -7.32 8.17 -6.65
C ALA A 42 -6.21 7.19 -6.21
N ILE A 43 -6.14 6.88 -4.91
CA ILE A 43 -5.21 5.89 -4.37
C ILE A 43 -5.49 4.51 -4.94
N MET A 44 -6.76 4.08 -4.97
CA MET A 44 -7.13 2.78 -5.54
C MET A 44 -6.86 2.71 -7.04
N GLU A 45 -7.15 3.76 -7.80
CA GLU A 45 -6.86 3.85 -9.25
C GLU A 45 -5.35 3.72 -9.51
N ALA A 46 -4.50 4.36 -8.69
CA ALA A 46 -3.04 4.18 -8.76
C ALA A 46 -2.63 2.72 -8.53
N GLY A 47 -3.25 2.05 -7.56
CA GLY A 47 -3.04 0.62 -7.32
C GLY A 47 -3.45 -0.25 -8.50
N LEU A 48 -4.65 -0.03 -9.04
CA LEU A 48 -5.18 -0.78 -10.18
C LEU A 48 -4.42 -0.52 -11.49
N ALA A 49 -3.66 0.57 -11.59
CA ALA A 49 -2.78 0.86 -12.72
C ALA A 49 -1.48 0.02 -12.71
N ALA A 50 -1.20 -0.73 -11.63
CA ALA A 50 -0.03 -1.59 -11.57
C ALA A 50 -0.07 -2.72 -12.63
N PRO A 51 1.09 -3.15 -13.16
CA PRO A 51 1.14 -4.30 -14.05
C PRO A 51 0.75 -5.58 -13.30
N SER A 52 0.23 -6.55 -14.03
CA SER A 52 -0.07 -7.89 -13.50
C SER A 52 0.41 -9.01 -14.43
N GLY A 53 0.69 -10.17 -13.89
CA GLY A 53 1.15 -11.33 -14.64
C GLY A 53 0.19 -11.69 -15.78
N CYS A 54 0.66 -11.60 -17.04
CA CYS A 54 -0.14 -11.76 -18.26
C CYS A 54 -1.45 -10.94 -18.26
N ASN A 55 -1.43 -9.77 -17.61
CA ASN A 55 -2.61 -8.89 -17.46
C ASN A 55 -3.84 -9.60 -16.84
N LYS A 56 -3.60 -10.51 -15.90
CA LYS A 56 -4.68 -11.25 -15.22
C LYS A 56 -5.46 -10.40 -14.23
N GLN A 57 -4.92 -9.25 -13.83
CA GLN A 57 -5.59 -8.28 -12.96
C GLN A 57 -6.17 -8.92 -11.69
N THR A 58 -5.32 -9.74 -11.03
CA THR A 58 -5.72 -10.57 -9.88
C THR A 58 -6.04 -9.76 -8.62
N THR A 59 -5.63 -8.49 -8.58
CA THR A 59 -5.80 -7.61 -7.42
C THR A 59 -7.14 -6.89 -7.47
N SER A 60 -7.84 -6.88 -6.33
CA SER A 60 -9.07 -6.09 -6.09
C SER A 60 -8.95 -5.33 -4.79
N LEU A 61 -9.68 -4.23 -4.65
CA LEU A 61 -9.52 -3.29 -3.55
C LEU A 61 -10.87 -2.92 -2.92
N ILE A 62 -10.91 -2.81 -1.59
CA ILE A 62 -12.04 -2.25 -0.86
C ILE A 62 -11.53 -1.10 0.00
N ALA A 63 -12.04 0.12 -0.21
CA ALA A 63 -11.82 1.22 0.72
C ALA A 63 -12.94 1.26 1.76
N VAL A 64 -12.56 1.40 3.02
CA VAL A 64 -13.47 1.47 4.17
C VAL A 64 -13.29 2.81 4.85
N ASP A 65 -14.34 3.66 4.83
CA ASP A 65 -14.42 4.96 5.48
C ASP A 65 -15.69 5.10 6.36
N ASP A 66 -16.55 4.08 6.38
CA ASP A 66 -17.70 4.03 7.28
C ASP A 66 -17.22 3.70 8.71
N PRO A 67 -17.50 4.56 9.71
CA PRO A 67 -16.99 4.37 11.07
C PRO A 67 -17.46 3.07 11.71
N LYS A 68 -18.64 2.56 11.39
CA LYS A 68 -19.17 1.32 11.98
C LYS A 68 -18.48 0.09 11.40
N VAL A 69 -18.23 0.10 10.10
CA VAL A 69 -17.49 -0.99 9.43
C VAL A 69 -16.03 -0.95 9.88
N LEU A 70 -15.41 0.24 9.88
CA LEU A 70 -14.02 0.43 10.30
C LEU A 70 -13.80 -0.05 11.74
N ALA A 71 -14.70 0.29 12.68
CA ALA A 71 -14.61 -0.18 14.05
C ALA A 71 -14.64 -1.72 14.17
N LYS A 72 -15.44 -2.41 13.35
CA LYS A 72 -15.46 -3.89 13.30
C LYS A 72 -14.14 -4.46 12.79
N LEU A 73 -13.57 -3.86 11.74
CA LEU A 73 -12.27 -4.27 11.21
C LEU A 73 -11.17 -4.08 12.24
N LEU A 74 -11.10 -2.89 12.86
CA LEU A 74 -10.09 -2.56 13.86
C LEU A 74 -10.16 -3.49 15.08
N ALA A 75 -11.35 -3.87 15.51
CA ALA A 75 -11.55 -4.83 16.62
C ALA A 75 -11.08 -6.26 16.28
N ALA A 76 -10.97 -6.60 15.01
CA ALA A 76 -10.52 -7.92 14.55
C ALA A 76 -8.99 -7.98 14.31
N ILE A 77 -8.29 -6.84 14.35
CA ILE A 77 -6.85 -6.73 14.11
C ILE A 77 -6.10 -6.80 15.44
N ASP A 78 -5.31 -7.85 15.63
CA ASP A 78 -4.47 -8.05 16.80
C ASP A 78 -3.08 -8.55 16.37
N PRO A 79 -1.99 -7.88 16.74
CA PRO A 79 -1.92 -6.65 17.54
C PRO A 79 -2.44 -5.41 16.78
N PRO A 80 -3.01 -4.41 17.46
CA PRO A 80 -3.59 -3.25 16.84
C PRO A 80 -2.50 -2.39 16.17
N VAL A 81 -2.63 -2.17 14.86
CA VAL A 81 -1.65 -1.40 14.08
C VAL A 81 -2.23 -0.12 13.49
N ALA A 82 -3.53 0.01 13.48
CA ALA A 82 -4.21 1.09 12.78
C ALA A 82 -5.39 1.64 13.58
N ALA A 83 -5.35 1.52 14.91
CA ALA A 83 -6.47 1.74 15.83
C ALA A 83 -7.16 3.10 15.67
N THR A 84 -6.47 4.13 15.19
CA THR A 84 -7.00 5.48 15.01
C THR A 84 -7.09 5.92 13.54
N ALA A 85 -6.83 5.02 12.59
CA ALA A 85 -6.89 5.38 11.16
C ALA A 85 -8.33 5.71 10.75
N PRO A 86 -8.57 6.88 10.12
CA PRO A 86 -9.90 7.31 9.69
C PRO A 86 -10.40 6.58 8.44
N ALA A 87 -9.51 5.89 7.72
CA ALA A 87 -9.84 5.06 6.58
C ALA A 87 -8.86 3.89 6.44
N MET A 88 -9.27 2.86 5.70
CA MET A 88 -8.48 1.66 5.43
C MET A 88 -8.73 1.20 4.00
N ILE A 89 -7.67 0.77 3.29
CA ILE A 89 -7.80 0.06 2.02
C ILE A 89 -7.43 -1.40 2.26
N CYS A 90 -8.38 -2.30 2.00
CA CYS A 90 -8.19 -3.73 2.06
C CYS A 90 -7.81 -4.25 0.67
N VAL A 91 -6.73 -5.00 0.58
CA VAL A 91 -6.21 -5.57 -0.65
C VAL A 91 -6.63 -7.02 -0.74
N LEU A 92 -7.30 -7.35 -1.82
CA LEU A 92 -7.79 -8.67 -2.15
C LEU A 92 -7.04 -9.22 -3.35
N THR A 93 -6.93 -10.55 -3.42
CA THR A 93 -6.38 -11.21 -4.60
C THR A 93 -7.12 -12.49 -4.93
N GLN A 94 -7.00 -12.93 -6.18
CA GLN A 94 -7.39 -14.25 -6.64
C GLN A 94 -6.13 -15.03 -7.03
N ARG A 95 -6.00 -16.28 -6.55
CA ARG A 95 -4.87 -17.16 -6.89
C ARG A 95 -5.11 -17.82 -8.25
N ILE A 96 -4.90 -17.07 -9.32
CA ILE A 96 -5.09 -17.50 -10.71
C ILE A 96 -3.74 -17.86 -11.33
N ASN A 97 -3.65 -19.02 -12.00
CA ASN A 97 -2.49 -19.35 -12.80
C ASN A 97 -2.44 -18.46 -14.04
N ALA A 98 -1.36 -17.70 -14.19
CA ALA A 98 -1.19 -16.71 -15.25
C ALA A 98 -0.37 -17.24 -16.43
N TYR A 99 0.72 -17.98 -16.15
CA TYR A 99 1.64 -18.44 -17.17
C TYR A 99 2.33 -19.75 -16.76
N ARG A 100 2.21 -20.81 -17.57
CA ARG A 100 2.83 -22.12 -17.34
C ARG A 100 2.62 -22.63 -15.90
N ASP A 101 1.39 -22.65 -15.45
CA ASP A 101 0.96 -23.09 -14.12
C ASP A 101 1.52 -22.26 -12.95
N ARG A 102 2.06 -21.05 -13.23
CA ARG A 102 2.54 -20.11 -12.22
C ARG A 102 1.51 -19.06 -11.88
N CYS A 103 1.28 -18.91 -10.59
CA CYS A 103 0.48 -17.84 -10.02
C CYS A 103 1.39 -16.64 -9.69
N TYR A 104 1.05 -15.46 -10.18
CA TYR A 104 1.78 -14.21 -9.90
C TYR A 104 1.00 -13.26 -8.99
N ALA A 105 -0.03 -13.75 -8.32
CA ALA A 105 -0.90 -12.93 -7.48
C ALA A 105 -0.12 -12.10 -6.44
N THR A 106 0.92 -12.68 -5.83
CA THR A 106 1.76 -11.97 -4.86
C THR A 106 2.52 -10.80 -5.49
N GLN A 107 3.09 -10.99 -6.67
CA GLN A 107 3.77 -9.93 -7.42
C GLN A 107 2.78 -8.86 -7.87
N ASP A 108 1.59 -9.25 -8.31
CA ASP A 108 0.55 -8.35 -8.78
C ASP A 108 0.08 -7.41 -7.65
N TYR A 109 -0.33 -7.96 -6.51
CA TYR A 109 -0.75 -7.11 -5.41
C TYR A 109 0.40 -6.34 -4.75
N ALA A 110 1.62 -6.85 -4.78
CA ALA A 110 2.78 -6.11 -4.27
C ALA A 110 3.04 -4.85 -5.11
N ALA A 111 2.97 -4.95 -6.43
CA ALA A 111 3.08 -3.78 -7.32
C ALA A 111 1.93 -2.77 -7.08
N ALA A 112 0.70 -3.26 -6.93
CA ALA A 112 -0.46 -2.42 -6.63
C ALA A 112 -0.31 -1.70 -5.29
N ILE A 113 0.16 -2.39 -4.25
CA ILE A 113 0.38 -1.81 -2.91
C ILE A 113 1.42 -0.69 -2.97
N GLU A 114 2.57 -0.90 -3.65
CA GLU A 114 3.59 0.15 -3.73
C GLU A 114 3.06 1.39 -4.47
N ASN A 115 2.32 1.23 -5.58
CA ASN A 115 1.66 2.35 -6.25
C ASN A 115 0.71 3.10 -5.31
N MET A 116 -0.10 2.38 -4.52
CA MET A 116 -0.99 3.00 -3.54
C MET A 116 -0.23 3.74 -2.44
N LEU A 117 0.86 3.19 -1.92
CA LEU A 117 1.69 3.83 -0.90
C LEU A 117 2.33 5.13 -1.40
N LEU A 118 2.74 5.16 -2.67
CA LEU A 118 3.24 6.38 -3.32
C LEU A 118 2.13 7.41 -3.51
N ALA A 119 0.95 7.00 -3.96
CA ALA A 119 -0.21 7.88 -4.10
C ALA A 119 -0.68 8.46 -2.75
N ILE A 120 -0.70 7.64 -1.69
CA ILE A 120 -0.98 8.07 -0.31
C ILE A 120 0.01 9.17 0.12
N THR A 121 1.30 8.96 -0.13
CA THR A 121 2.35 9.94 0.19
C THR A 121 2.19 11.22 -0.63
N ALA A 122 1.89 11.11 -1.94
CA ALA A 122 1.67 12.25 -2.82
C ALA A 122 0.50 13.12 -2.39
N LEU A 123 -0.54 12.52 -1.81
CA LEU A 123 -1.71 13.22 -1.29
C LEU A 123 -1.54 13.74 0.15
N GLY A 124 -0.33 13.62 0.74
CA GLY A 124 -0.01 14.11 2.09
C GLY A 124 -0.52 13.20 3.22
N TYR A 125 -0.92 11.97 2.91
CA TYR A 125 -1.30 10.98 3.91
C TYR A 125 -0.15 10.05 4.26
N HIS A 126 -0.38 9.25 5.30
CA HIS A 126 0.54 8.25 5.80
C HIS A 126 -0.12 6.87 5.83
N SER A 127 0.69 5.83 5.68
CA SER A 127 0.25 4.45 5.69
C SER A 127 1.38 3.49 6.05
N CYS A 128 1.05 2.22 6.17
CA CYS A 128 2.02 1.14 6.16
C CYS A 128 1.46 -0.08 5.44
N TRP A 129 2.35 -0.88 4.89
CA TRP A 129 2.03 -2.23 4.41
C TRP A 129 1.86 -3.14 5.62
N TYR A 130 0.64 -3.65 5.85
CA TYR A 130 0.35 -4.58 6.94
C TYR A 130 -0.20 -5.89 6.37
N GLU A 131 0.66 -6.90 6.30
CA GLU A 131 0.38 -8.20 5.70
C GLU A 131 0.69 -9.37 6.64
N GLY A 132 1.79 -9.34 7.41
CA GLY A 132 2.28 -10.47 8.17
C GLY A 132 1.19 -11.21 8.96
N HIS A 133 0.53 -10.54 9.91
CA HIS A 133 -0.58 -11.15 10.68
C HIS A 133 -1.87 -11.38 9.86
N ILE A 134 -2.00 -10.76 8.68
CA ILE A 134 -3.17 -10.93 7.82
C ILE A 134 -3.16 -12.33 7.18
N THR A 135 -2.00 -12.77 6.70
CA THR A 135 -1.84 -13.99 5.89
C THR A 135 -1.19 -15.15 6.65
N ASP A 136 -0.62 -14.91 7.84
CA ASP A 136 0.07 -15.91 8.66
C ASP A 136 -0.92 -16.70 9.54
N VAL A 137 -0.41 -17.39 10.54
CA VAL A 137 -1.14 -18.28 11.47
C VAL A 137 -2.34 -17.59 12.15
N ASP A 138 -2.26 -16.30 12.37
CA ASP A 138 -3.35 -15.50 12.95
C ASP A 138 -4.59 -15.41 12.06
N ARG A 139 -4.42 -15.56 10.74
CA ARG A 139 -5.48 -15.55 9.72
C ARG A 139 -6.47 -14.39 9.89
N ILE A 140 -5.98 -13.22 10.21
CA ILE A 140 -6.80 -12.01 10.37
C ILE A 140 -7.55 -11.71 9.08
N GLY A 141 -6.92 -11.95 7.92
CA GLY A 141 -7.53 -11.75 6.60
C GLY A 141 -8.88 -12.45 6.43
N ASP A 142 -9.01 -13.69 6.93
CA ASP A 142 -10.28 -14.43 6.86
C ASP A 142 -11.39 -13.76 7.69
N ARG A 143 -11.03 -13.19 8.86
CA ARG A 143 -11.99 -12.48 9.71
C ARG A 143 -12.44 -11.17 9.08
N LEU A 144 -11.49 -10.42 8.50
CA LEU A 144 -11.78 -9.17 7.81
C LEU A 144 -12.61 -9.42 6.54
N ALA A 145 -12.28 -10.47 5.78
CA ALA A 145 -13.02 -10.88 4.59
C ALA A 145 -14.50 -11.17 4.90
N LYS A 146 -14.77 -11.89 6.02
CA LYS A 146 -16.14 -12.14 6.49
C LYS A 146 -16.88 -10.87 6.84
N ILE A 147 -16.25 -9.92 7.54
CA ILE A 147 -16.86 -8.62 7.91
C ILE A 147 -17.22 -7.83 6.66
N LEU A 148 -16.41 -7.93 5.60
CA LEU A 148 -16.59 -7.20 4.34
C LEU A 148 -17.42 -7.96 3.29
N ASN A 149 -17.94 -9.15 3.62
CA ASN A 149 -18.67 -10.01 2.70
C ASN A 149 -17.86 -10.34 1.42
N VAL A 150 -16.57 -10.56 1.55
CA VAL A 150 -15.68 -10.94 0.44
C VAL A 150 -16.02 -12.36 -0.01
N PRO A 151 -16.24 -12.61 -1.33
CA PRO A 151 -16.48 -13.95 -1.84
C PRO A 151 -15.32 -14.91 -1.59
N GLU A 152 -15.62 -16.22 -1.44
CA GLU A 152 -14.63 -17.27 -1.08
C GLU A 152 -13.48 -17.44 -2.09
N ASN A 153 -13.68 -17.03 -3.35
CA ASN A 153 -12.65 -17.07 -4.38
C ASN A 153 -11.65 -15.89 -4.31
N TYR A 154 -11.78 -15.00 -3.31
CA TYR A 154 -10.84 -13.94 -3.01
C TYR A 154 -10.20 -14.15 -1.65
N GLU A 155 -8.93 -13.79 -1.54
CA GLU A 155 -8.19 -13.69 -0.28
C GLU A 155 -7.98 -12.23 0.08
N LEU A 156 -8.24 -11.83 1.33
CA LEU A 156 -7.79 -10.55 1.85
C LEU A 156 -6.37 -10.72 2.35
N VAL A 157 -5.40 -10.12 1.67
CA VAL A 157 -3.97 -10.37 1.87
C VAL A 157 -3.24 -9.24 2.60
N CYS A 158 -3.75 -8.01 2.51
CA CYS A 158 -3.09 -6.85 3.11
C CYS A 158 -4.11 -5.77 3.45
N ILE A 159 -3.76 -4.94 4.43
CA ILE A 159 -4.48 -3.70 4.71
C ILE A 159 -3.51 -2.52 4.70
N LEU A 160 -4.00 -1.39 4.22
CA LEU A 160 -3.32 -0.10 4.21
C LEU A 160 -4.17 0.88 5.01
N PRO A 161 -3.83 1.20 6.27
CA PRO A 161 -4.47 2.31 6.98
C PRO A 161 -4.12 3.62 6.27
N VAL A 162 -5.08 4.54 6.16
CA VAL A 162 -4.87 5.84 5.47
C VAL A 162 -5.32 6.97 6.37
N GLY A 163 -4.46 7.96 6.57
CA GLY A 163 -4.76 9.15 7.36
C GLY A 163 -3.56 10.06 7.54
N ILE A 164 -3.75 11.16 8.24
CA ILE A 164 -2.68 12.09 8.60
C ILE A 164 -2.02 11.58 9.89
N ALA A 165 -0.69 11.44 9.88
CA ALA A 165 0.05 11.03 11.07
C ALA A 165 -0.04 12.10 12.18
N GLU A 166 -0.17 11.67 13.45
CA GLU A 166 -0.05 12.59 14.60
C GLU A 166 1.40 13.04 14.80
N THR A 167 2.35 12.19 14.45
CA THR A 167 3.80 12.47 14.59
C THR A 167 4.50 12.13 13.29
N GLU A 168 5.47 12.95 12.91
CA GLU A 168 6.27 12.71 11.70
C GLU A 168 7.01 11.38 11.77
N PRO A 169 6.89 10.48 10.78
CA PRO A 169 7.60 9.22 10.76
C PRO A 169 9.10 9.43 10.52
N LYS A 170 9.93 8.86 11.39
CA LYS A 170 11.38 8.89 11.22
C LYS A 170 11.79 7.98 10.05
N PRO A 171 12.79 8.39 9.25
CA PRO A 171 13.32 7.52 8.21
C PRO A 171 13.97 6.29 8.85
N PRO A 172 13.73 5.08 8.32
CA PRO A 172 14.46 3.90 8.76
C PRO A 172 15.92 3.98 8.28
N GLU A 173 16.80 3.37 9.02
CA GLU A 173 18.16 3.13 8.54
C GLU A 173 18.13 2.22 7.31
N LYS A 174 18.91 2.54 6.31
CA LYS A 174 19.04 1.78 5.06
C LYS A 174 20.49 1.38 4.88
N ARG A 175 20.72 0.17 4.43
CA ARG A 175 22.03 -0.26 3.95
C ARG A 175 22.46 0.63 2.78
N SER A 176 23.75 0.85 2.62
CA SER A 176 24.29 1.70 1.55
C SER A 176 24.01 1.13 0.16
N PHE A 177 24.19 1.95 -0.86
CA PHE A 177 24.04 1.51 -2.25
C PHE A 177 25.03 0.39 -2.58
N GLU A 178 26.28 0.54 -2.15
CA GLU A 178 27.40 -0.35 -2.44
C GLU A 178 27.23 -1.76 -1.85
N GLU A 179 26.43 -1.88 -0.79
CA GLU A 179 26.10 -3.17 -0.17
C GLU A 179 25.00 -3.93 -0.90
N ARG A 180 24.26 -3.30 -1.82
CA ARG A 180 23.01 -3.86 -2.38
C ARG A 180 22.83 -3.67 -3.87
N ALA A 181 23.67 -2.88 -4.53
CA ALA A 181 23.55 -2.59 -5.95
C ALA A 181 24.91 -2.51 -6.62
N TRP A 182 24.99 -3.07 -7.81
CA TRP A 182 26.21 -3.13 -8.59
C TRP A 182 25.93 -2.78 -10.04
N PHE A 183 26.94 -2.27 -10.72
CA PHE A 183 26.92 -2.08 -12.17
C PHE A 183 27.54 -3.30 -12.84
N ASN A 184 26.93 -3.77 -13.94
CA ASN A 184 27.37 -4.85 -14.83
C ASN A 184 27.44 -6.24 -14.17
N THR A 185 28.21 -6.43 -13.09
CA THR A 185 28.44 -7.73 -12.44
C THR A 185 28.32 -7.59 -10.91
N PHE A 186 27.98 -8.69 -10.23
CA PHE A 186 27.97 -8.74 -8.78
C PHE A 186 29.40 -8.68 -8.23
N ASN A 187 29.67 -7.78 -7.30
CA ASN A 187 30.97 -7.72 -6.60
C ASN A 187 30.93 -8.59 -5.33
N ARG A 188 31.74 -9.62 -5.29
CA ARG A 188 31.84 -10.58 -4.16
C ARG A 188 32.66 -10.05 -2.97
N ASP A 189 33.45 -8.99 -3.16
CA ASP A 189 34.34 -8.45 -2.13
C ASP A 189 33.62 -7.65 -1.05
N HIS A 190 32.30 -7.48 -1.20
CA HIS A 190 31.42 -6.72 -0.28
C HIS A 190 30.30 -7.60 0.35
N VAL A 191 30.47 -8.91 0.45
CA VAL A 191 29.52 -9.84 1.09
C VAL A 191 30.10 -10.41 2.38
#